data_ba5b7e72441b15fd5bd0c33399e7e8b4
#
_entry.id   ba5b7e72441b15fd5bd0c33399e7e8b4
#
_cell.length_a   1.000
_cell.length_b   1.000
_cell.length_c   1.000
_cell.angle_alpha   90.00
_cell.angle_beta   90.00
_cell.angle_gamma   90.00
#
_symmetry.space_group_name_H-M   'P 1'
#
loop_
_entity.id
_entity.type
_entity.pdbx_description
1 polymer ?
#
loop_
_entity_poly.entity_id
_entity_poly.type
_entity_poly.pdbx_seq_one_letter_code
_entity_poly.pdbx_strand_id
1 'polypeptide(L)'
;MKTSPAKSKFFLTLIIFSLTGQIAWVVENMYFNVFIYKMFHASPADISAMVMASAVAATLTTLIMGALSDKLGKRKIFISGGYILWGFSILSFAFIREDTVGLLFPAASVSAICITLVIVMDCVMTFFGSTANDACFNAWLTDATTHESRGAAEGINAMMPLVAILCVFGGFMGFDLNRSESWTTIFLIIGIAVTVIGVAGFFLISEPHKKAEGTDHYFANIIYGFRPSVVKANPLLYLLLIAFALFGISIQIFMPYLILYYTEGLHMEGYVLIMAPAIILASVFTVLWGRVHDRVGFKYSMLPSLGLLCAGYILLYFFRSTALVFVGSLLMMCGYLAGTAVFGAVIRDHTPEGRAGMFQGLRIAGQVLIPGLIGPAIGAWVLRDAKTVVGDDGTESFIPNENIFLAALIAALVLGLFLALLLHIMKNKTAKEASHE
;
A
#
# COMPACT_ATOMS: atom_id res chain seq x y z
N MET A 1 -21.39 14.06 26.44
CA MET A 1 -20.13 14.80 26.67
C MET A 1 -19.95 15.82 25.55
N LYS A 2 -19.97 17.13 25.87
CA LYS A 2 -19.65 18.16 24.84
C LYS A 2 -18.15 18.08 24.55
N THR A 3 -17.78 17.64 23.35
CA THR A 3 -16.39 17.68 22.87
C THR A 3 -15.91 19.12 22.82
N SER A 4 -14.72 19.40 23.31
CA SER A 4 -14.16 20.76 23.19
C SER A 4 -13.96 21.12 21.72
N PRO A 5 -14.15 22.39 21.29
CA PRO A 5 -13.98 22.80 19.89
C PRO A 5 -12.62 22.40 19.29
N ALA A 6 -11.57 22.35 20.08
CA ALA A 6 -10.24 21.93 19.68
C ALA A 6 -10.16 20.42 19.37
N LYS A 7 -10.83 19.57 20.16
CA LYS A 7 -10.93 18.12 19.87
C LYS A 7 -11.70 17.85 18.58
N SER A 8 -12.82 18.55 18.37
CA SER A 8 -13.61 18.42 17.14
C SER A 8 -12.82 18.80 15.90
N LYS A 9 -12.08 19.92 15.93
CA LYS A 9 -11.22 20.37 14.84
C LYS A 9 -10.13 19.33 14.51
N PHE A 10 -9.49 18.75 15.53
CA PHE A 10 -8.45 17.73 15.34
C PHE A 10 -9.00 16.49 14.61
N PHE A 11 -10.11 15.91 15.07
CA PHE A 11 -10.69 14.73 14.44
C PHE A 11 -11.20 15.00 13.02
N LEU A 12 -11.78 16.18 12.78
CA LEU A 12 -12.16 16.60 11.43
C LEU A 12 -10.94 16.67 10.49
N THR A 13 -9.85 17.29 10.94
CA THR A 13 -8.59 17.37 10.18
C THR A 13 -8.04 15.98 9.91
N LEU A 14 -8.02 15.11 10.91
CA LEU A 14 -7.57 13.73 10.79
C LEU A 14 -8.37 12.99 9.69
N ILE A 15 -9.71 13.02 9.75
CA ILE A 15 -10.57 12.33 8.78
C ILE A 15 -10.33 12.86 7.37
N ILE A 16 -10.34 14.19 7.18
CA ILE A 16 -10.18 14.81 5.87
C ILE A 16 -8.84 14.44 5.24
N PHE A 17 -7.73 14.63 5.96
CA PHE A 17 -6.39 14.37 5.42
C PHE A 17 -6.14 12.88 5.23
N SER A 18 -6.51 12.05 6.19
CA SER A 18 -6.33 10.61 6.07
C SER A 18 -7.15 10.05 4.90
N LEU A 19 -8.45 10.39 4.79
CA LEU A 19 -9.29 9.90 3.70
C LEU A 19 -8.80 10.37 2.33
N THR A 20 -8.48 11.66 2.18
CA THR A 20 -7.99 12.22 0.91
C THR A 20 -6.66 11.56 0.50
N GLY A 21 -5.73 11.39 1.44
CA GLY A 21 -4.47 10.70 1.17
C GLY A 21 -4.69 9.25 0.77
N GLN A 22 -5.58 8.54 1.46
CA GLN A 22 -5.88 7.15 1.12
C GLN A 22 -6.60 7.01 -0.23
N ILE A 23 -7.47 7.95 -0.60
CA ILE A 23 -8.08 7.98 -1.95
C ILE A 23 -7.00 8.10 -3.02
N ALA A 24 -6.05 9.02 -2.87
CA ALA A 24 -4.96 9.18 -3.81
C ALA A 24 -4.08 7.91 -3.90
N TRP A 25 -3.76 7.28 -2.77
CA TRP A 25 -3.01 6.01 -2.74
C TRP A 25 -3.76 4.84 -3.37
N VAL A 26 -5.09 4.74 -3.20
CA VAL A 26 -5.90 3.70 -3.86
C VAL A 26 -5.89 3.88 -5.36
N VAL A 27 -5.98 5.11 -5.86
CA VAL A 27 -5.93 5.38 -7.31
C VAL A 27 -4.56 5.02 -7.87
N GLU A 28 -3.48 5.40 -7.22
CA GLU A 28 -2.11 5.02 -7.63
C GLU A 28 -1.94 3.49 -7.63
N ASN A 29 -2.16 2.85 -6.49
CA ASN A 29 -1.80 1.44 -6.31
C ASN A 29 -2.69 0.47 -7.11
N MET A 30 -3.94 0.85 -7.43
CA MET A 30 -4.90 -0.05 -8.09
C MET A 30 -5.25 0.38 -9.51
N TYR A 31 -5.33 1.68 -9.80
CA TYR A 31 -5.85 2.17 -11.07
C TYR A 31 -4.80 2.70 -12.03
N PHE A 32 -3.61 3.09 -11.57
CA PHE A 32 -2.53 3.48 -12.49
C PHE A 32 -2.08 2.31 -13.38
N ASN A 33 -2.09 1.08 -12.84
CA ASN A 33 -1.84 -0.12 -13.61
C ASN A 33 -2.87 -0.30 -14.74
N VAL A 34 -4.15 -0.02 -14.44
CA VAL A 34 -5.24 -0.03 -15.43
C VAL A 34 -5.08 1.10 -16.44
N PHE A 35 -4.71 2.31 -15.97
CA PHE A 35 -4.49 3.46 -16.82
C PHE A 35 -3.41 3.20 -17.89
N ILE A 36 -2.20 2.78 -17.49
CA ILE A 36 -1.13 2.53 -18.46
C ILE A 36 -1.43 1.35 -19.38
N TYR A 37 -2.13 0.34 -18.88
CA TYR A 37 -2.58 -0.78 -19.69
C TYR A 37 -3.60 -0.36 -20.75
N LYS A 38 -4.67 0.33 -20.35
CA LYS A 38 -5.78 0.71 -21.24
C LYS A 38 -5.43 1.82 -22.20
N MET A 39 -4.60 2.78 -21.78
CA MET A 39 -4.30 3.97 -22.58
C MET A 39 -3.05 3.83 -23.45
N PHE A 40 -2.10 2.98 -23.05
CA PHE A 40 -0.79 2.90 -23.70
C PHE A 40 -0.35 1.46 -23.98
N HIS A 41 -1.22 0.47 -23.79
CA HIS A 41 -0.93 -0.95 -24.03
C HIS A 41 0.33 -1.45 -23.28
N ALA A 42 0.53 -0.97 -22.06
CA ALA A 42 1.69 -1.30 -21.23
C ALA A 42 1.83 -2.81 -21.05
N SER A 43 3.05 -3.32 -21.19
CA SER A 43 3.39 -4.71 -20.96
C SER A 43 3.38 -5.06 -19.46
N PRO A 44 3.40 -6.36 -19.08
CA PRO A 44 3.58 -6.76 -17.69
C PRO A 44 4.87 -6.20 -17.07
N ALA A 45 5.94 -6.06 -17.87
CA ALA A 45 7.21 -5.49 -17.43
C ALA A 45 7.09 -3.99 -17.12
N ASP A 46 6.33 -3.23 -17.92
CA ASP A 46 6.11 -1.80 -17.69
C ASP A 46 5.31 -1.56 -16.39
N ILE A 47 4.25 -2.33 -16.16
CA ILE A 47 3.47 -2.29 -14.92
C ILE A 47 4.37 -2.62 -13.72
N SER A 48 5.18 -3.67 -13.83
CA SER A 48 6.14 -4.03 -12.80
C SER A 48 7.16 -2.92 -12.54
N ALA A 49 7.72 -2.33 -13.59
CA ALA A 49 8.69 -1.25 -13.48
C ALA A 49 8.11 -0.03 -12.76
N MET A 50 6.86 0.35 -13.04
CA MET A 50 6.15 1.44 -12.37
C MET A 50 6.02 1.15 -10.87
N VAL A 51 5.48 0.00 -10.49
CA VAL A 51 5.28 -0.36 -9.09
C VAL A 51 6.61 -0.46 -8.34
N MET A 52 7.65 -1.03 -8.96
CA MET A 52 8.99 -1.12 -8.37
C MET A 52 9.61 0.26 -8.15
N ALA A 53 9.53 1.15 -9.13
CA ALA A 53 10.06 2.51 -9.05
C ALA A 53 9.34 3.31 -7.94
N SER A 54 8.00 3.21 -7.87
CA SER A 54 7.18 3.83 -6.83
C SER A 54 7.55 3.30 -5.44
N ALA A 55 7.73 1.99 -5.25
CA ALA A 55 8.15 1.41 -3.97
C ALA A 55 9.51 1.92 -3.49
N VAL A 56 10.47 2.10 -4.41
CA VAL A 56 11.77 2.71 -4.10
C VAL A 56 11.60 4.18 -3.72
N ALA A 57 10.86 4.95 -4.53
CA ALA A 57 10.58 6.35 -4.27
C ALA A 57 9.90 6.55 -2.91
N ALA A 58 8.84 5.78 -2.61
CA ALA A 58 8.12 5.83 -1.34
C ALA A 58 9.04 5.56 -0.15
N THR A 59 9.85 4.51 -0.23
CA THR A 59 10.75 4.11 0.86
C THR A 59 11.81 5.18 1.13
N LEU A 60 12.53 5.62 0.11
CA LEU A 60 13.58 6.63 0.26
C LEU A 60 13.00 7.96 0.76
N THR A 61 11.87 8.37 0.19
CA THR A 61 11.21 9.62 0.57
C THR A 61 10.75 9.59 2.02
N THR A 62 10.04 8.54 2.43
CA THR A 62 9.53 8.44 3.81
C THR A 62 10.67 8.52 4.82
N LEU A 63 11.79 7.87 4.54
CA LEU A 63 12.98 7.90 5.40
C LEU A 63 13.62 9.31 5.45
N ILE A 64 13.88 9.90 4.30
CA ILE A 64 14.60 11.18 4.21
C ILE A 64 13.73 12.34 4.72
N MET A 65 12.47 12.40 4.24
CA MET A 65 11.57 13.52 4.55
C MET A 65 10.98 13.41 5.96
N GLY A 66 10.77 12.20 6.48
CA GLY A 66 10.46 12.00 7.89
C GLY A 66 11.54 12.60 8.78
N ALA A 67 12.79 12.28 8.48
CA ALA A 67 13.98 12.81 9.11
C ALA A 67 14.04 14.33 9.08
N LEU A 68 13.87 14.87 7.89
CA LEU A 68 13.97 16.31 7.68
C LEU A 68 12.88 17.07 8.43
N SER A 69 11.65 16.54 8.43
CA SER A 69 10.53 17.16 9.14
C SER A 69 10.70 17.12 10.67
N ASP A 70 11.31 16.03 11.20
CA ASP A 70 11.67 15.92 12.63
C ASP A 70 12.71 16.96 13.03
N LYS A 71 13.77 17.09 12.23
CA LYS A 71 14.85 18.05 12.46
C LYS A 71 14.35 19.50 12.43
N LEU A 72 13.44 19.82 11.52
CA LEU A 72 12.89 21.18 11.37
C LEU A 72 11.76 21.47 12.38
N GLY A 73 11.13 20.43 12.96
CA GLY A 73 10.00 20.58 13.86
C GLY A 73 8.77 21.23 13.22
N LYS A 74 8.65 21.19 11.88
CA LYS A 74 7.60 21.85 11.11
C LYS A 74 6.76 20.85 10.34
N ARG A 75 5.73 20.26 10.97
CA ARG A 75 4.85 19.29 10.32
C ARG A 75 3.89 19.91 9.30
N LYS A 76 3.27 21.03 9.69
CA LYS A 76 2.22 21.72 8.90
C LYS A 76 2.66 22.07 7.49
N ILE A 77 3.86 22.62 7.32
CA ILE A 77 4.36 23.05 6.01
C ILE A 77 4.59 21.84 5.10
N PHE A 78 5.16 20.75 5.63
CA PHE A 78 5.39 19.52 4.87
C PHE A 78 4.09 18.82 4.48
N ILE A 79 3.10 18.79 5.37
CA ILE A 79 1.80 18.19 5.07
C ILE A 79 1.07 19.07 4.05
N SER A 80 0.81 20.34 4.35
CA SER A 80 0.01 21.22 3.50
C SER A 80 0.69 21.48 2.15
N GLY A 81 1.96 21.84 2.14
CA GLY A 81 2.73 22.05 0.91
C GLY A 81 2.89 20.77 0.10
N GLY A 82 3.13 19.65 0.77
CA GLY A 82 3.24 18.34 0.13
C GLY A 82 1.93 17.91 -0.54
N TYR A 83 0.76 18.08 0.11
CA TYR A 83 -0.55 17.81 -0.51
C TYR A 83 -0.81 18.70 -1.74
N ILE A 84 -0.42 19.99 -1.71
CA ILE A 84 -0.54 20.87 -2.87
C ILE A 84 0.30 20.33 -4.04
N LEU A 85 1.57 20.03 -3.80
CA LEU A 85 2.48 19.52 -4.84
C LEU A 85 2.07 18.11 -5.31
N TRP A 86 1.56 17.28 -4.40
CA TRP A 86 0.97 15.99 -4.74
C TRP A 86 -0.24 16.15 -5.66
N GLY A 87 -1.16 17.06 -5.33
CA GLY A 87 -2.32 17.36 -6.18
C GLY A 87 -1.90 17.86 -7.57
N PHE A 88 -0.90 18.74 -7.67
CA PHE A 88 -0.36 19.19 -8.95
C PHE A 88 0.29 18.05 -9.75
N SER A 89 1.01 17.13 -9.10
CA SER A 89 1.56 15.96 -9.78
C SER A 89 0.45 15.03 -10.29
N ILE A 90 -0.65 14.85 -9.54
CA ILE A 90 -1.82 14.10 -10.02
C ILE A 90 -2.47 14.80 -11.23
N LEU A 91 -2.62 16.13 -11.19
CA LEU A 91 -3.17 16.90 -12.32
C LEU A 91 -2.34 16.72 -13.59
N SER A 92 -1.04 16.53 -13.50
CA SER A 92 -0.17 16.38 -14.67
C SER A 92 -0.48 15.12 -15.49
N PHE A 93 -1.02 14.05 -14.88
CA PHE A 93 -1.40 12.84 -15.61
C PHE A 93 -2.55 13.09 -16.60
N ALA A 94 -3.40 14.10 -16.37
CA ALA A 94 -4.44 14.49 -17.31
C ALA A 94 -3.91 14.93 -18.68
N PHE A 95 -2.64 15.31 -18.74
CA PHE A 95 -1.96 15.77 -19.96
C PHE A 95 -1.08 14.70 -20.61
N ILE A 96 -0.87 13.55 -19.96
CA ILE A 96 -0.11 12.43 -20.55
C ILE A 96 -1.09 11.61 -21.40
N ARG A 97 -1.14 11.97 -22.69
CA ARG A 97 -2.02 11.39 -23.69
C ARG A 97 -1.23 11.25 -25.00
N GLU A 98 -1.56 10.23 -25.79
CA GLU A 98 -0.84 9.99 -27.05
C GLU A 98 -0.97 11.14 -28.06
N ASP A 99 -2.15 11.78 -28.12
CA ASP A 99 -2.36 12.97 -28.96
C ASP A 99 -1.49 14.15 -28.54
N THR A 100 -1.38 14.41 -27.24
CA THR A 100 -0.58 15.50 -26.69
C THR A 100 0.92 15.24 -26.80
N VAL A 101 1.35 14.03 -26.42
CA VAL A 101 2.76 13.64 -26.45
C VAL A 101 3.26 13.46 -27.90
N GLY A 102 2.42 12.97 -28.81
CA GLY A 102 2.75 12.83 -30.22
C GLY A 102 3.02 14.15 -30.94
N LEU A 103 2.40 15.25 -30.49
CA LEU A 103 2.74 16.59 -31.00
C LEU A 103 4.15 17.04 -30.61
N LEU A 104 4.66 16.58 -29.46
CA LEU A 104 6.00 16.93 -28.97
C LEU A 104 7.09 15.99 -29.51
N PHE A 105 6.73 14.73 -29.78
CA PHE A 105 7.65 13.66 -30.19
C PHE A 105 7.16 12.89 -31.43
N PRO A 106 7.00 13.52 -32.61
CA PRO A 106 6.33 12.94 -33.76
C PRO A 106 7.06 11.78 -34.43
N ALA A 107 8.34 11.56 -34.13
CA ALA A 107 9.18 10.51 -34.75
C ALA A 107 9.45 9.30 -33.84
N ALA A 108 8.90 9.26 -32.64
CA ALA A 108 9.17 8.23 -31.67
C ALA A 108 7.94 7.33 -31.41
N SER A 109 8.13 6.20 -30.75
CA SER A 109 7.02 5.40 -30.21
C SER A 109 6.32 6.19 -29.11
N VAL A 110 5.20 6.82 -29.42
CA VAL A 110 4.48 7.72 -28.52
C VAL A 110 4.02 6.98 -27.26
N SER A 111 3.50 5.76 -27.43
CA SER A 111 3.04 4.93 -26.31
C SER A 111 4.16 4.64 -25.30
N ALA A 112 5.36 4.27 -25.79
CA ALA A 112 6.52 4.02 -24.90
C ALA A 112 6.98 5.29 -24.14
N ILE A 113 6.87 6.45 -24.79
CA ILE A 113 7.15 7.74 -24.13
C ILE A 113 6.10 8.03 -23.07
N CYS A 114 4.81 7.83 -23.37
CA CYS A 114 3.73 8.00 -22.39
C CYS A 114 3.93 7.10 -21.16
N ILE A 115 4.24 5.82 -21.37
CA ILE A 115 4.54 4.88 -20.26
C ILE A 115 5.71 5.40 -19.41
N THR A 116 6.81 5.80 -20.08
CA THR A 116 7.99 6.34 -19.38
C THR A 116 7.64 7.61 -18.58
N LEU A 117 6.85 8.52 -19.17
CA LEU A 117 6.40 9.74 -18.49
C LEU A 117 5.51 9.40 -17.29
N VAL A 118 4.61 8.42 -17.40
CA VAL A 118 3.79 7.97 -16.27
C VAL A 118 4.67 7.42 -15.15
N ILE A 119 5.64 6.54 -15.45
CA ILE A 119 6.54 5.98 -14.43
C ILE A 119 7.33 7.08 -13.71
N VAL A 120 7.88 8.05 -14.46
CA VAL A 120 8.64 9.16 -13.88
C VAL A 120 7.74 10.07 -13.03
N MET A 121 6.56 10.42 -13.56
CA MET A 121 5.62 11.27 -12.83
C MET A 121 4.99 10.57 -11.62
N ASP A 122 4.84 9.24 -11.68
CA ASP A 122 4.44 8.42 -10.54
C ASP A 122 5.48 8.49 -9.41
N CYS A 123 6.76 8.39 -9.72
CA CYS A 123 7.82 8.61 -8.73
C CYS A 123 7.77 10.03 -8.11
N VAL A 124 7.50 11.07 -8.92
CA VAL A 124 7.34 12.45 -8.45
C VAL A 124 6.11 12.57 -7.55
N MET A 125 5.00 11.99 -7.97
CA MET A 125 3.76 11.94 -7.21
C MET A 125 3.96 11.20 -5.87
N THR A 126 4.58 10.05 -5.89
CA THR A 126 4.93 9.25 -4.70
C THR A 126 5.87 10.02 -3.77
N PHE A 127 6.85 10.78 -4.30
CA PHE A 127 7.71 11.64 -3.48
C PHE A 127 6.90 12.65 -2.67
N PHE A 128 5.95 13.36 -3.27
CA PHE A 128 5.13 14.33 -2.55
C PHE A 128 4.11 13.67 -1.62
N GLY A 129 3.47 12.58 -2.06
CA GLY A 129 2.52 11.81 -1.27
C GLY A 129 3.17 11.18 -0.03
N SER A 130 4.29 10.49 -0.19
CA SER A 130 5.03 9.89 0.91
C SER A 130 5.60 10.93 1.87
N THR A 131 6.06 12.09 1.36
CA THR A 131 6.47 13.21 2.22
C THR A 131 5.31 13.69 3.09
N ALA A 132 4.17 13.97 2.47
CA ALA A 132 3.05 14.62 3.14
C ALA A 132 2.26 13.65 4.02
N ASN A 133 1.90 12.47 3.49
CA ASN A 133 1.01 11.52 4.13
C ASN A 133 1.77 10.48 4.96
N ASP A 134 2.72 9.76 4.37
CA ASP A 134 3.35 8.63 5.06
C ASP A 134 4.34 9.07 6.13
N ALA A 135 5.13 10.11 5.84
CA ALA A 135 6.11 10.62 6.80
C ALA A 135 5.50 11.65 7.76
N CYS A 136 5.08 12.80 7.21
CA CYS A 136 4.76 13.96 8.06
C CYS A 136 3.39 13.90 8.71
N PHE A 137 2.36 13.38 8.03
CA PHE A 137 1.02 13.26 8.60
C PHE A 137 0.95 12.21 9.71
N ASN A 138 1.57 11.03 9.52
CA ASN A 138 1.63 10.01 10.57
C ASN A 138 2.44 10.48 11.78
N ALA A 139 3.51 11.26 11.56
CA ALA A 139 4.25 11.87 12.65
C ALA A 139 3.43 12.97 13.37
N TRP A 140 2.70 13.81 12.61
CA TRP A 140 1.78 14.79 13.18
C TRP A 140 0.67 14.13 14.02
N LEU A 141 0.10 13.02 13.55
CA LEU A 141 -0.91 12.25 14.27
C LEU A 141 -0.38 11.80 15.63
N THR A 142 0.85 11.30 15.67
CA THR A 142 1.51 10.87 16.90
C THR A 142 1.79 12.06 17.83
N ASP A 143 2.31 13.18 17.29
CA ASP A 143 2.68 14.37 18.05
C ASP A 143 1.45 15.16 18.59
N ALA A 144 0.33 15.13 17.87
CA ALA A 144 -0.91 15.85 18.21
C ALA A 144 -1.85 15.06 19.14
N THR A 145 -1.57 13.78 19.40
CA THR A 145 -2.41 12.92 20.25
C THR A 145 -1.82 12.76 21.66
N THR A 146 -2.71 12.80 22.67
CA THR A 146 -2.39 12.38 24.04
C THR A 146 -2.61 10.89 24.20
N HIS A 147 -2.10 10.30 25.29
CA HIS A 147 -2.29 8.87 25.58
C HIS A 147 -3.78 8.45 25.56
N GLU A 148 -4.68 9.33 26.03
CA GLU A 148 -6.13 9.07 26.06
C GLU A 148 -6.82 9.14 24.69
N SER A 149 -6.34 10.01 23.78
CA SER A 149 -6.96 10.24 22.46
C SER A 149 -6.33 9.42 21.35
N ARG A 150 -5.12 8.88 21.58
CA ARG A 150 -4.34 8.16 20.56
C ARG A 150 -5.07 6.94 20.02
N GLY A 151 -5.66 6.11 20.89
CA GLY A 151 -6.39 4.92 20.46
C GLY A 151 -7.56 5.23 19.53
N ALA A 152 -8.34 6.29 19.83
CA ALA A 152 -9.44 6.71 18.96
C ALA A 152 -8.94 7.27 17.62
N ALA A 153 -7.85 8.05 17.64
CA ALA A 153 -7.27 8.64 16.44
C ALA A 153 -6.66 7.57 15.51
N GLU A 154 -5.90 6.63 16.08
CA GLU A 154 -5.35 5.49 15.34
C GLU A 154 -6.45 4.59 14.78
N GLY A 155 -7.52 4.35 15.54
CA GLY A 155 -8.68 3.58 15.08
C GLY A 155 -9.37 4.22 13.88
N ILE A 156 -9.58 5.53 13.90
CA ILE A 156 -10.13 6.28 12.76
C ILE A 156 -9.19 6.20 11.56
N ASN A 157 -7.90 6.47 11.77
CA ASN A 157 -6.90 6.44 10.69
C ASN A 157 -6.83 5.05 10.03
N ALA A 158 -6.90 3.99 10.81
CA ALA A 158 -6.87 2.60 10.31
C ALA A 158 -8.10 2.22 9.47
N MET A 159 -9.23 2.91 9.60
CA MET A 159 -10.44 2.70 8.80
C MET A 159 -10.41 3.42 7.44
N MET A 160 -9.59 4.47 7.31
CA MET A 160 -9.62 5.34 6.12
C MET A 160 -9.23 4.62 4.82
N PRO A 161 -8.25 3.68 4.78
CA PRO A 161 -7.97 2.93 3.56
C PRO A 161 -9.18 2.16 3.03
N LEU A 162 -9.96 1.54 3.91
CA LEU A 162 -11.18 0.84 3.54
C LEU A 162 -12.23 1.78 2.95
N VAL A 163 -12.48 2.91 3.63
CA VAL A 163 -13.44 3.92 3.16
C VAL A 163 -12.98 4.47 1.81
N ALA A 164 -11.69 4.72 1.63
CA ALA A 164 -11.11 5.20 0.39
C ALA A 164 -11.30 4.21 -0.77
N ILE A 165 -11.06 2.91 -0.55
CA ILE A 165 -11.30 1.88 -1.58
C ILE A 165 -12.77 1.89 -2.02
N LEU A 166 -13.71 1.97 -1.08
CA LEU A 166 -15.15 2.02 -1.39
C LEU A 166 -15.53 3.29 -2.15
N CYS A 167 -14.95 4.45 -1.76
CA CYS A 167 -15.17 5.72 -2.47
C CYS A 167 -14.64 5.67 -3.90
N VAL A 168 -13.44 5.12 -4.10
CA VAL A 168 -12.82 5.01 -5.42
C VAL A 168 -13.56 4.01 -6.29
N PHE A 169 -13.87 2.82 -5.79
CA PHE A 169 -14.62 1.81 -6.54
C PHE A 169 -16.01 2.33 -6.92
N GLY A 170 -16.75 2.91 -5.96
CA GLY A 170 -18.05 3.50 -6.23
C GLY A 170 -17.99 4.69 -7.20
N GLY A 171 -17.00 5.56 -7.06
CA GLY A 171 -16.78 6.70 -7.93
C GLY A 171 -16.42 6.30 -9.36
N PHE A 172 -15.58 5.26 -9.52
CA PHE A 172 -15.10 4.84 -10.84
C PHE A 172 -16.11 3.98 -11.62
N MET A 173 -17.13 3.41 -10.97
CA MET A 173 -18.22 2.70 -11.65
C MET A 173 -18.96 3.55 -12.71
N GLY A 174 -18.93 4.87 -12.56
CA GLY A 174 -19.57 5.79 -13.51
C GLY A 174 -18.71 6.17 -14.71
N PHE A 175 -17.44 5.71 -14.78
CA PHE A 175 -16.52 6.05 -15.83
C PHE A 175 -16.22 4.86 -16.73
N ASP A 176 -16.19 5.09 -18.05
CA ASP A 176 -15.65 4.13 -19.01
C ASP A 176 -14.12 4.24 -19.03
N LEU A 177 -13.45 3.29 -18.40
CA LEU A 177 -11.98 3.29 -18.27
C LEU A 177 -11.24 2.97 -19.59
N ASN A 178 -11.97 2.65 -20.68
CA ASN A 178 -11.36 2.52 -22.01
C ASN A 178 -11.22 3.88 -22.71
N ARG A 179 -11.75 4.96 -22.13
CA ARG A 179 -11.76 6.31 -22.73
C ARG A 179 -10.80 7.25 -22.03
N SER A 180 -9.97 7.92 -22.83
CA SER A 180 -8.98 8.90 -22.35
C SER A 180 -9.61 10.08 -21.60
N GLU A 181 -10.83 10.51 -22.02
CA GLU A 181 -11.57 11.60 -21.37
C GLU A 181 -11.97 11.23 -19.92
N SER A 182 -12.30 9.96 -19.68
CA SER A 182 -12.59 9.46 -18.33
C SER A 182 -11.38 9.62 -17.41
N TRP A 183 -10.21 9.21 -17.85
CA TRP A 183 -8.96 9.36 -17.08
C TRP A 183 -8.60 10.82 -16.84
N THR A 184 -8.72 11.67 -17.88
CA THR A 184 -8.54 13.12 -17.73
C THR A 184 -9.45 13.67 -16.61
N THR A 185 -10.74 13.31 -16.63
CA THR A 185 -11.70 13.77 -15.62
C THR A 185 -11.36 13.26 -14.23
N ILE A 186 -10.99 11.98 -14.10
CA ILE A 186 -10.58 11.36 -12.84
C ILE A 186 -9.37 12.10 -12.24
N PHE A 187 -8.31 12.31 -13.03
CA PHE A 187 -7.12 13.00 -12.56
C PHE A 187 -7.39 14.46 -12.17
N LEU A 188 -8.26 15.15 -12.91
CA LEU A 188 -8.68 16.52 -12.56
C LEU A 188 -9.44 16.55 -11.24
N ILE A 189 -10.43 15.67 -11.04
CA ILE A 189 -11.21 15.61 -9.80
C ILE A 189 -10.30 15.34 -8.60
N ILE A 190 -9.48 14.30 -8.68
CA ILE A 190 -8.62 13.88 -7.56
C ILE A 190 -7.52 14.90 -7.31
N GLY A 191 -6.84 15.37 -8.36
CA GLY A 191 -5.76 16.34 -8.23
C GLY A 191 -6.23 17.67 -7.66
N ILE A 192 -7.40 18.17 -8.10
CA ILE A 192 -8.02 19.38 -7.53
C ILE A 192 -8.39 19.13 -6.06
N ALA A 193 -9.02 18.02 -5.74
CA ALA A 193 -9.42 17.68 -4.37
C ALA A 193 -8.19 17.65 -3.44
N VAL A 194 -7.13 16.93 -3.82
CA VAL A 194 -5.88 16.85 -3.04
C VAL A 194 -5.24 18.23 -2.88
N THR A 195 -5.19 19.05 -3.94
CA THR A 195 -4.64 20.41 -3.89
C THR A 195 -5.44 21.30 -2.94
N VAL A 196 -6.78 21.30 -3.04
CA VAL A 196 -7.67 22.10 -2.18
C VAL A 196 -7.51 21.71 -0.71
N ILE A 197 -7.43 20.41 -0.41
CA ILE A 197 -7.17 19.92 0.95
C ILE A 197 -5.79 20.35 1.42
N GLY A 198 -4.77 20.35 0.56
CA GLY A 198 -3.45 20.90 0.87
C GLY A 198 -3.51 22.36 1.28
N VAL A 199 -4.23 23.20 0.53
CA VAL A 199 -4.46 24.62 0.87
C VAL A 199 -5.21 24.75 2.21
N ALA A 200 -6.28 23.96 2.40
CA ALA A 200 -7.04 23.95 3.65
C ALA A 200 -6.18 23.54 4.86
N GLY A 201 -5.13 22.76 4.65
CA GLY A 201 -4.19 22.34 5.67
C GLY A 201 -3.50 23.49 6.39
N PHE A 202 -3.21 24.58 5.69
CA PHE A 202 -2.64 25.78 6.33
C PHE A 202 -3.56 26.40 7.39
N PHE A 203 -4.85 26.12 7.34
CA PHE A 203 -5.87 26.63 8.28
C PHE A 203 -6.31 25.56 9.29
N LEU A 204 -6.30 24.28 8.89
CA LEU A 204 -6.82 23.18 9.69
C LEU A 204 -5.74 22.56 10.59
N ILE A 205 -4.52 22.37 10.08
CA ILE A 205 -3.44 21.72 10.82
C ILE A 205 -2.87 22.68 11.85
N SER A 206 -2.89 22.26 13.11
CA SER A 206 -2.21 22.94 14.21
C SER A 206 -0.81 22.36 14.37
N GLU A 207 0.21 23.24 14.44
CA GLU A 207 1.61 22.83 14.67
C GLU A 207 1.72 22.32 16.11
N PRO A 208 2.18 21.07 16.35
CA PRO A 208 2.41 20.59 17.71
C PRO A 208 3.57 21.38 18.34
N HIS A 209 3.45 21.72 19.61
CA HIS A 209 4.49 22.42 20.39
C HIS A 209 5.62 21.43 20.79
N LYS A 210 6.25 20.80 19.81
CA LYS A 210 7.40 19.92 20.04
C LYS A 210 8.67 20.72 19.72
N LYS A 211 9.60 20.84 20.71
CA LYS A 211 10.93 21.37 20.41
C LYS A 211 11.58 20.48 19.38
N ALA A 212 12.17 21.10 18.33
CA ALA A 212 13.03 20.38 17.41
C ALA A 212 14.06 19.59 18.23
N GLU A 213 14.05 18.28 18.16
CA GLU A 213 15.09 17.47 18.73
C GLU A 213 16.33 17.66 17.86
N GLY A 214 17.24 18.50 18.32
CA GLY A 214 18.55 18.71 17.70
C GLY A 214 19.37 17.40 17.80
N THR A 215 19.07 16.46 16.95
CA THR A 215 19.81 15.21 16.89
C THR A 215 20.85 15.29 15.78
N ASP A 216 22.09 15.55 16.14
CA ASP A 216 23.25 15.50 15.23
C ASP A 216 23.47 14.10 14.60
N HIS A 217 22.68 13.09 15.02
CA HIS A 217 22.81 11.69 14.62
C HIS A 217 21.60 11.11 13.91
N TYR A 218 20.72 11.92 13.31
CA TYR A 218 19.46 11.43 12.77
C TYR A 218 19.64 10.37 11.66
N PHE A 219 20.52 10.61 10.67
CA PHE A 219 20.83 9.60 9.65
C PHE A 219 21.45 8.33 10.24
N ALA A 220 22.19 8.44 11.33
CA ALA A 220 22.72 7.29 12.05
C ALA A 220 21.58 6.46 12.70
N ASN A 221 20.47 7.08 13.07
CA ASN A 221 19.29 6.42 13.62
C ASN A 221 18.49 5.66 12.56
N ILE A 222 18.39 6.17 11.32
CA ILE A 222 17.75 5.46 10.20
C ILE A 222 18.47 4.14 9.92
N ILE A 223 19.82 4.17 9.92
CA ILE A 223 20.66 3.00 9.64
C ILE A 223 20.83 2.12 10.88
N TYR A 224 20.37 2.56 12.06
CA TYR A 224 20.56 1.83 13.32
C TYR A 224 20.04 0.39 13.24
N GLY A 225 18.83 0.18 12.70
CA GLY A 225 18.23 -1.14 12.52
C GLY A 225 19.02 -2.07 11.59
N PHE A 226 19.89 -1.56 10.72
CA PHE A 226 20.70 -2.38 9.80
C PHE A 226 22.07 -2.77 10.37
N ARG A 227 22.41 -2.33 11.58
CA ARG A 227 23.71 -2.66 12.20
C ARG A 227 23.77 -4.13 12.62
N PRO A 228 24.83 -4.87 12.30
CA PRO A 228 24.96 -6.30 12.66
C PRO A 228 24.81 -6.60 14.15
N SER A 229 25.25 -5.67 15.01
CA SER A 229 25.07 -5.77 16.47
C SER A 229 23.62 -5.74 16.90
N VAL A 230 22.81 -4.91 16.24
CA VAL A 230 21.37 -4.77 16.51
C VAL A 230 20.60 -5.99 16.00
N VAL A 231 20.99 -6.52 14.83
CA VAL A 231 20.44 -7.78 14.29
C VAL A 231 20.66 -8.92 15.28
N LYS A 232 21.91 -9.09 15.76
CA LYS A 232 22.24 -10.13 16.74
C LYS A 232 21.52 -9.97 18.08
N ALA A 233 21.24 -8.75 18.49
CA ALA A 233 20.52 -8.46 19.73
C ALA A 233 19.00 -8.71 19.63
N ASN A 234 18.41 -8.66 18.43
CA ASN A 234 16.96 -8.77 18.22
C ASN A 234 16.60 -9.80 17.12
N PRO A 235 17.11 -11.04 17.14
CA PRO A 235 16.98 -11.97 16.03
C PRO A 235 15.52 -12.29 15.67
N LEU A 236 14.63 -12.37 16.67
CA LEU A 236 13.22 -12.68 16.45
C LEU A 236 12.48 -11.58 15.68
N LEU A 237 12.79 -10.30 15.97
CA LEU A 237 12.21 -9.17 15.23
C LEU A 237 12.57 -9.24 13.74
N TYR A 238 13.83 -9.58 13.41
CA TYR A 238 14.28 -9.69 12.02
C TYR A 238 13.66 -10.88 11.30
N LEU A 239 13.50 -12.02 11.98
CA LEU A 239 12.81 -13.17 11.43
C LEU A 239 11.32 -12.87 11.16
N LEU A 240 10.66 -12.11 12.05
CA LEU A 240 9.29 -11.64 11.86
C LEU A 240 9.18 -10.67 10.67
N LEU A 241 10.15 -9.76 10.51
CA LEU A 241 10.19 -8.85 9.36
C LEU A 241 10.44 -9.58 8.03
N ILE A 242 11.28 -10.61 8.02
CA ILE A 242 11.48 -11.48 6.84
C ILE A 242 10.19 -12.23 6.52
N ALA A 243 9.50 -12.79 7.52
CA ALA A 243 8.21 -13.44 7.32
C ALA A 243 7.17 -12.46 6.75
N PHE A 244 7.14 -11.22 7.25
CA PHE A 244 6.24 -10.19 6.74
C PHE A 244 6.60 -9.75 5.30
N ALA A 245 7.88 -9.67 4.97
CA ALA A 245 8.31 -9.42 3.60
C ALA A 245 7.87 -10.54 2.64
N LEU A 246 8.04 -11.82 3.03
CA LEU A 246 7.56 -12.97 2.24
C LEU A 246 6.03 -12.94 2.06
N PHE A 247 5.29 -12.56 3.11
CA PHE A 247 3.85 -12.36 3.03
C PHE A 247 3.50 -11.25 2.04
N GLY A 248 4.16 -10.10 2.13
CA GLY A 248 3.99 -8.97 1.22
C GLY A 248 4.34 -9.32 -0.23
N ILE A 249 5.40 -10.10 -0.48
CA ILE A 249 5.76 -10.59 -1.82
C ILE A 249 4.61 -11.39 -2.42
N SER A 250 4.02 -12.33 -1.66
CA SER A 250 2.88 -13.13 -2.13
C SER A 250 1.71 -12.24 -2.58
N ILE A 251 1.43 -11.15 -1.86
CA ILE A 251 0.38 -10.18 -2.22
C ILE A 251 0.76 -9.37 -3.45
N GLN A 252 1.98 -8.87 -3.52
CA GLN A 252 2.42 -7.98 -4.59
C GLN A 252 2.66 -8.69 -5.94
N ILE A 253 2.66 -10.03 -5.97
CA ILE A 253 2.70 -10.79 -7.24
C ILE A 253 1.44 -10.55 -8.06
N PHE A 254 0.26 -10.54 -7.46
CA PHE A 254 -1.02 -10.41 -8.18
C PHE A 254 -1.64 -9.02 -8.09
N MET A 255 -1.34 -8.26 -7.04
CA MET A 255 -2.02 -6.99 -6.76
C MET A 255 -1.98 -5.99 -7.92
N PRO A 256 -0.84 -5.77 -8.61
CA PRO A 256 -0.77 -4.85 -9.74
C PRO A 256 -1.66 -5.26 -10.94
N TYR A 257 -1.94 -6.55 -11.07
CA TYR A 257 -2.69 -7.12 -12.20
C TYR A 257 -4.13 -7.50 -11.82
N LEU A 258 -4.55 -7.30 -10.57
CA LEU A 258 -5.80 -7.83 -10.03
C LEU A 258 -7.02 -7.30 -10.78
N ILE A 259 -7.15 -5.99 -10.95
CA ILE A 259 -8.29 -5.39 -11.68
C ILE A 259 -8.28 -5.85 -13.14
N LEU A 260 -7.12 -5.83 -13.79
CA LEU A 260 -6.96 -6.29 -15.17
C LEU A 260 -7.31 -7.79 -15.32
N TYR A 261 -7.00 -8.62 -14.33
CA TYR A 261 -7.43 -10.01 -14.35
C TYR A 261 -8.96 -10.16 -14.31
N TYR A 262 -9.66 -9.35 -13.51
CA TYR A 262 -11.13 -9.38 -13.50
C TYR A 262 -11.73 -8.84 -14.79
N THR A 263 -11.22 -7.74 -15.31
CA THR A 263 -11.79 -7.08 -16.50
C THR A 263 -11.40 -7.80 -17.79
N GLU A 264 -10.11 -8.07 -18.00
CA GLU A 264 -9.59 -8.63 -19.26
C GLU A 264 -9.51 -10.17 -19.23
N GLY A 265 -9.09 -10.73 -18.09
CA GLY A 265 -8.91 -12.18 -17.95
C GLY A 265 -10.22 -12.93 -17.77
N LEU A 266 -11.13 -12.39 -16.95
CA LEU A 266 -12.42 -13.00 -16.63
C LEU A 266 -13.61 -12.35 -17.36
N HIS A 267 -13.40 -11.23 -18.07
CA HIS A 267 -14.44 -10.44 -18.72
C HIS A 267 -15.58 -10.01 -17.77
N MET A 268 -15.21 -9.68 -16.52
CA MET A 268 -16.15 -9.25 -15.47
C MET A 268 -16.13 -7.72 -15.35
N GLU A 269 -16.86 -7.03 -16.22
CA GLU A 269 -16.98 -5.57 -16.18
C GLU A 269 -17.51 -5.05 -14.82
N GLY A 270 -18.38 -5.82 -14.18
CA GLY A 270 -18.92 -5.54 -12.84
C GLY A 270 -18.01 -6.00 -11.68
N TYR A 271 -16.70 -6.09 -11.84
CA TYR A 271 -15.76 -6.57 -10.80
C TYR A 271 -15.90 -5.84 -9.46
N VAL A 272 -16.32 -4.58 -9.47
CA VAL A 272 -16.57 -3.79 -8.26
C VAL A 272 -17.64 -4.44 -7.38
N LEU A 273 -18.70 -5.03 -7.99
CA LEU A 273 -19.75 -5.73 -7.27
C LEU A 273 -19.27 -7.03 -6.61
N ILE A 274 -18.13 -7.56 -7.04
CA ILE A 274 -17.46 -8.71 -6.43
C ILE A 274 -16.50 -8.23 -5.35
N MET A 275 -15.63 -7.29 -5.69
CA MET A 275 -14.52 -6.86 -4.83
C MET A 275 -14.99 -6.01 -3.65
N ALA A 276 -15.92 -5.07 -3.84
CA ALA A 276 -16.35 -4.19 -2.75
C ALA A 276 -17.02 -4.96 -1.60
N PRO A 277 -18.00 -5.86 -1.83
CA PRO A 277 -18.53 -6.69 -0.76
C PRO A 277 -17.49 -7.62 -0.13
N ALA A 278 -16.58 -8.18 -0.92
CA ALA A 278 -15.50 -9.02 -0.40
C ALA A 278 -14.59 -8.25 0.56
N ILE A 279 -14.19 -7.02 0.22
CA ILE A 279 -13.36 -6.16 1.06
C ILE A 279 -14.11 -5.72 2.32
N ILE A 280 -15.39 -5.36 2.21
CA ILE A 280 -16.22 -5.01 3.39
C ILE A 280 -16.29 -6.16 4.37
N LEU A 281 -16.66 -7.35 3.89
CA LEU A 281 -16.76 -8.55 4.74
C LEU A 281 -15.40 -8.94 5.34
N ALA A 282 -14.33 -8.88 4.55
CA ALA A 282 -12.97 -9.14 5.01
C ALA A 282 -12.51 -8.13 6.07
N SER A 283 -12.93 -6.88 5.99
CA SER A 283 -12.61 -5.86 6.98
C SER A 283 -13.32 -6.11 8.31
N VAL A 284 -14.61 -6.47 8.26
CA VAL A 284 -15.36 -6.91 9.46
C VAL A 284 -14.70 -8.14 10.07
N PHE A 285 -14.35 -9.13 9.24
CA PHE A 285 -13.63 -10.32 9.67
C PHE A 285 -12.31 -9.95 10.36
N THR A 286 -11.52 -9.03 9.80
CA THR A 286 -10.23 -8.61 10.35
C THR A 286 -10.35 -7.99 11.74
N VAL A 287 -11.38 -7.16 11.97
CA VAL A 287 -11.65 -6.58 13.30
C VAL A 287 -11.95 -7.67 14.34
N LEU A 288 -12.76 -8.67 13.96
CA LEU A 288 -13.06 -9.80 14.84
C LEU A 288 -11.82 -10.68 15.04
N TRP A 289 -11.04 -10.88 13.97
CA TRP A 289 -9.83 -11.69 14.00
C TRP A 289 -8.72 -11.08 14.88
N GLY A 290 -8.64 -9.74 14.94
CA GLY A 290 -7.75 -9.04 15.88
C GLY A 290 -8.03 -9.42 17.32
N ARG A 291 -9.32 -9.49 17.74
CA ARG A 291 -9.70 -9.95 19.09
C ARG A 291 -9.36 -11.42 19.35
N VAL A 292 -9.42 -12.26 18.30
CA VAL A 292 -8.96 -13.64 18.40
C VAL A 292 -7.46 -13.67 18.58
N HIS A 293 -6.71 -12.90 17.80
CA HIS A 293 -5.25 -12.78 17.91
C HIS A 293 -4.81 -12.41 19.34
N ASP A 294 -5.45 -11.40 19.95
CA ASP A 294 -5.16 -10.97 21.32
C ASP A 294 -5.32 -12.09 22.37
N ARG A 295 -6.21 -13.07 22.10
CA ARG A 295 -6.48 -14.19 23.01
C ARG A 295 -5.60 -15.42 22.76
N VAL A 296 -5.36 -15.75 21.47
CA VAL A 296 -4.73 -17.01 21.09
C VAL A 296 -3.26 -16.87 20.67
N GLY A 297 -2.80 -15.62 20.45
CA GLY A 297 -1.44 -15.29 20.06
C GLY A 297 -1.12 -15.56 18.60
N PHE A 298 0.14 -15.27 18.23
CA PHE A 298 0.62 -15.24 16.85
C PHE A 298 0.42 -16.56 16.09
N LYS A 299 0.82 -17.69 16.69
CA LYS A 299 0.75 -19.01 16.03
C LYS A 299 -0.65 -19.37 15.58
N TYR A 300 -1.64 -19.22 16.49
CA TYR A 300 -3.00 -19.66 16.26
C TYR A 300 -3.84 -18.66 15.47
N SER A 301 -3.34 -17.44 15.26
CA SER A 301 -3.99 -16.43 14.40
C SER A 301 -3.35 -16.35 13.02
N MET A 302 -2.02 -16.49 12.90
CA MET A 302 -1.32 -16.33 11.63
C MET A 302 -1.53 -17.52 10.68
N LEU A 303 -1.44 -18.75 11.18
CA LEU A 303 -1.58 -19.95 10.34
C LEU A 303 -2.96 -20.04 9.68
N PRO A 304 -4.10 -19.84 10.38
CA PRO A 304 -5.40 -19.80 9.72
C PRO A 304 -5.55 -18.63 8.74
N SER A 305 -4.98 -17.44 9.04
CA SER A 305 -4.98 -16.31 8.08
C SER A 305 -4.25 -16.66 6.79
N LEU A 306 -3.10 -17.34 6.90
CA LEU A 306 -2.38 -17.87 5.73
C LEU A 306 -3.18 -18.94 5.01
N GLY A 307 -3.88 -19.82 5.75
CA GLY A 307 -4.77 -20.83 5.19
C GLY A 307 -5.91 -20.23 4.36
N LEU A 308 -6.56 -19.17 4.86
CA LEU A 308 -7.59 -18.43 4.12
C LEU A 308 -7.02 -17.81 2.84
N LEU A 309 -5.83 -17.21 2.92
CA LEU A 309 -5.15 -16.62 1.77
C LEU A 309 -4.87 -17.67 0.69
N CYS A 310 -4.29 -18.81 1.07
CA CYS A 310 -4.01 -19.92 0.17
C CYS A 310 -5.29 -20.49 -0.45
N ALA A 311 -6.36 -20.68 0.35
CA ALA A 311 -7.65 -21.15 -0.15
C ALA A 311 -8.24 -20.18 -1.18
N GLY A 312 -8.13 -18.87 -0.94
CA GLY A 312 -8.52 -17.84 -1.91
C GLY A 312 -7.74 -17.95 -3.23
N TYR A 313 -6.42 -18.09 -3.17
CA TYR A 313 -5.59 -18.31 -4.36
C TYR A 313 -5.95 -19.58 -5.14
N ILE A 314 -6.19 -20.68 -4.44
CA ILE A 314 -6.61 -21.95 -5.06
C ILE A 314 -7.94 -21.78 -5.80
N LEU A 315 -8.93 -21.14 -5.17
CA LEU A 315 -10.21 -20.91 -5.82
C LEU A 315 -10.07 -19.99 -7.05
N LEU A 316 -9.31 -18.91 -6.97
CA LEU A 316 -9.09 -17.98 -8.09
C LEU A 316 -8.25 -18.59 -9.21
N TYR A 317 -7.39 -19.57 -8.90
CA TYR A 317 -6.63 -20.32 -9.89
C TYR A 317 -7.50 -21.30 -10.68
N PHE A 318 -8.37 -22.08 -10.00
CA PHE A 318 -9.10 -23.17 -10.65
C PHE A 318 -10.48 -22.77 -11.20
N PHE A 319 -11.14 -21.75 -10.64
CA PHE A 319 -12.54 -21.45 -10.95
C PHE A 319 -12.71 -20.07 -11.61
N ARG A 320 -13.73 -20.00 -12.51
CA ARG A 320 -14.05 -18.80 -13.30
C ARG A 320 -15.51 -18.35 -13.09
N SER A 321 -16.34 -19.13 -12.41
CA SER A 321 -17.73 -18.74 -12.15
C SER A 321 -17.78 -17.58 -11.16
N THR A 322 -18.63 -16.61 -11.39
CA THR A 322 -18.76 -15.38 -10.58
C THR A 322 -18.90 -15.67 -9.08
N ALA A 323 -19.68 -16.70 -8.71
CA ALA A 323 -19.88 -17.08 -7.31
C ALA A 323 -18.59 -17.58 -6.66
N LEU A 324 -17.83 -18.46 -7.33
CA LEU A 324 -16.57 -18.98 -6.80
C LEU A 324 -15.44 -17.97 -6.84
N VAL A 325 -15.45 -17.07 -7.84
CA VAL A 325 -14.53 -15.92 -7.88
C VAL A 325 -14.82 -14.97 -6.71
N PHE A 326 -16.10 -14.70 -6.38
CA PHE A 326 -16.45 -13.93 -5.19
C PHE A 326 -15.95 -14.59 -3.90
N VAL A 327 -16.20 -15.89 -3.72
CA VAL A 327 -15.73 -16.62 -2.53
C VAL A 327 -14.21 -16.65 -2.46
N GLY A 328 -13.52 -16.87 -3.58
CA GLY A 328 -12.06 -16.84 -3.67
C GLY A 328 -11.50 -15.47 -3.29
N SER A 329 -12.10 -14.41 -3.82
CA SER A 329 -11.73 -13.02 -3.50
C SER A 329 -11.96 -12.69 -2.03
N LEU A 330 -13.09 -13.13 -1.46
CA LEU A 330 -13.40 -12.94 -0.05
C LEU A 330 -12.37 -13.63 0.86
N LEU A 331 -12.08 -14.91 0.60
CA LEU A 331 -11.11 -15.66 1.39
C LEU A 331 -9.70 -15.05 1.27
N MET A 332 -9.30 -14.70 0.05
CA MET A 332 -8.03 -14.02 -0.22
C MET A 332 -7.93 -12.71 0.57
N MET A 333 -8.96 -11.86 0.53
CA MET A 333 -8.99 -10.58 1.25
C MET A 333 -9.04 -10.78 2.77
N CYS A 334 -9.78 -11.77 3.28
CA CYS A 334 -9.76 -12.13 4.70
C CYS A 334 -8.34 -12.52 5.15
N GLY A 335 -7.67 -13.39 4.40
CA GLY A 335 -6.31 -13.81 4.69
C GLY A 335 -5.30 -12.67 4.62
N TYR A 336 -5.42 -11.81 3.60
CA TYR A 336 -4.56 -10.64 3.41
C TYR A 336 -4.70 -9.62 4.55
N LEU A 337 -5.91 -9.14 4.81
CA LEU A 337 -6.13 -8.08 5.81
C LEU A 337 -5.86 -8.60 7.24
N ALA A 338 -6.32 -9.81 7.57
CA ALA A 338 -6.06 -10.41 8.88
C ALA A 338 -4.57 -10.71 9.08
N GLY A 339 -3.88 -11.27 8.08
CA GLY A 339 -2.45 -11.53 8.13
C GLY A 339 -1.64 -10.25 8.32
N THR A 340 -1.97 -9.18 7.60
CA THR A 340 -1.34 -7.86 7.75
C THR A 340 -1.51 -7.31 9.18
N ALA A 341 -2.71 -7.41 9.74
CA ALA A 341 -3.01 -6.96 11.10
C ALA A 341 -2.21 -7.76 12.15
N VAL A 342 -2.16 -9.09 12.00
CA VAL A 342 -1.41 -9.99 12.90
C VAL A 342 0.09 -9.72 12.83
N PHE A 343 0.68 -9.58 11.64
CA PHE A 343 2.09 -9.20 11.52
C PHE A 343 2.37 -7.81 12.10
N GLY A 344 1.49 -6.85 11.86
CA GLY A 344 1.63 -5.50 12.42
C GLY A 344 1.65 -5.49 13.95
N ALA A 345 0.81 -6.31 14.59
CA ALA A 345 0.75 -6.46 16.04
C ALA A 345 2.04 -7.11 16.57
N VAL A 346 2.41 -8.29 16.06
CA VAL A 346 3.55 -9.05 16.60
C VAL A 346 4.89 -8.33 16.38
N ILE A 347 5.06 -7.60 15.27
CA ILE A 347 6.27 -6.80 15.03
C ILE A 347 6.34 -5.64 16.03
N ARG A 348 5.20 -5.02 16.35
CA ARG A 348 5.13 -3.95 17.37
C ARG A 348 5.54 -4.48 18.74
N ASP A 349 5.02 -5.64 19.14
CA ASP A 349 5.30 -6.27 20.44
C ASP A 349 6.78 -6.65 20.62
N HIS A 350 7.47 -6.96 19.51
CA HIS A 350 8.90 -7.34 19.52
C HIS A 350 9.82 -6.15 19.21
N THR A 351 9.28 -4.98 18.94
CA THR A 351 10.09 -3.77 18.74
C THR A 351 10.53 -3.21 20.11
N PRO A 352 11.84 -3.01 20.34
CA PRO A 352 12.34 -2.50 21.62
C PRO A 352 11.66 -1.18 22.05
N GLU A 353 11.26 -1.09 23.32
CA GLU A 353 10.61 0.09 23.89
C GLU A 353 11.47 1.35 23.73
N GLY A 354 10.83 2.47 23.38
CA GLY A 354 11.49 3.75 23.14
C GLY A 354 12.33 3.85 21.87
N ARG A 355 12.40 2.77 21.05
CA ARG A 355 13.22 2.74 19.83
C ARG A 355 12.44 2.55 18.55
N ALA A 356 11.12 2.66 18.59
CA ALA A 356 10.23 2.43 17.43
C ALA A 356 10.66 3.26 16.18
N GLY A 357 11.07 4.52 16.37
CA GLY A 357 11.55 5.38 15.30
C GLY A 357 12.84 4.87 14.63
N MET A 358 13.76 4.26 15.40
CA MET A 358 15.02 3.71 14.88
C MET A 358 14.81 2.45 14.03
N PHE A 359 13.69 1.73 14.24
CA PHE A 359 13.32 0.55 13.46
C PHE A 359 12.36 0.85 12.32
N GLN A 360 11.92 2.10 12.16
CA GLN A 360 10.97 2.48 11.11
C GLN A 360 11.53 2.22 9.71
N GLY A 361 12.80 2.54 9.48
CA GLY A 361 13.46 2.26 8.20
C GLY A 361 13.50 0.77 7.86
N LEU A 362 13.80 -0.06 8.85
CA LEU A 362 13.81 -1.51 8.67
C LEU A 362 12.39 -2.05 8.40
N ARG A 363 11.40 -1.52 9.09
CA ARG A 363 9.99 -1.89 8.89
C ARG A 363 9.52 -1.53 7.49
N ILE A 364 9.81 -0.32 6.99
CA ILE A 364 9.46 0.11 5.62
C ILE A 364 10.18 -0.76 4.59
N ALA A 365 11.45 -1.09 4.81
CA ALA A 365 12.18 -2.00 3.91
C ALA A 365 11.51 -3.37 3.82
N GLY A 366 11.10 -3.96 4.94
CA GLY A 366 10.42 -5.27 4.96
C GLY A 366 8.97 -5.23 4.47
N GLN A 367 8.26 -4.13 4.67
CA GLN A 367 6.83 -4.02 4.41
C GLN A 367 6.51 -3.46 3.01
N VAL A 368 7.34 -2.57 2.47
CA VAL A 368 7.10 -1.84 1.23
C VAL A 368 8.16 -2.16 0.18
N LEU A 369 9.44 -1.92 0.51
CA LEU A 369 10.52 -2.01 -0.49
C LEU A 369 10.70 -3.43 -1.03
N ILE A 370 10.93 -4.41 -0.16
CA ILE A 370 11.20 -5.79 -0.59
C ILE A 370 10.00 -6.40 -1.32
N PRO A 371 8.76 -6.33 -0.78
CA PRO A 371 7.58 -6.80 -1.50
C PRO A 371 7.33 -6.06 -2.81
N GLY A 372 7.48 -4.73 -2.82
CA GLY A 372 7.26 -3.89 -3.99
C GLY A 372 8.30 -4.07 -5.10
N LEU A 373 9.50 -4.58 -4.79
CA LEU A 373 10.51 -4.94 -5.80
C LEU A 373 10.31 -6.37 -6.31
N ILE A 374 10.15 -7.34 -5.41
CA ILE A 374 10.19 -8.76 -5.77
C ILE A 374 8.84 -9.23 -6.31
N GLY A 375 7.73 -8.82 -5.67
CA GLY A 375 6.38 -9.28 -6.05
C GLY A 375 6.01 -8.94 -7.49
N PRO A 376 6.02 -7.66 -7.88
CA PRO A 376 5.71 -7.26 -9.26
C PRO A 376 6.64 -7.87 -10.31
N ALA A 377 7.93 -8.03 -10.00
CA ALA A 377 8.89 -8.69 -10.88
C ALA A 377 8.52 -10.15 -11.16
N ILE A 378 8.10 -10.90 -10.12
CA ILE A 378 7.59 -12.28 -10.27
C ILE A 378 6.30 -12.26 -11.08
N GLY A 379 5.36 -11.34 -10.80
CA GLY A 379 4.11 -11.19 -11.54
C GLY A 379 4.34 -10.95 -13.03
N ALA A 380 5.24 -10.02 -13.37
CA ALA A 380 5.62 -9.76 -14.75
C ALA A 380 6.29 -10.97 -15.44
N TRP A 381 7.16 -11.67 -14.70
CA TRP A 381 7.81 -12.87 -15.24
C TRP A 381 6.79 -13.98 -15.55
N VAL A 382 5.81 -14.17 -14.69
CA VAL A 382 4.73 -15.17 -14.89
C VAL A 382 3.83 -14.81 -16.07
N LEU A 383 3.60 -13.51 -16.30
CA LEU A 383 2.74 -13.01 -17.38
C LEU A 383 3.48 -12.73 -18.71
N ARG A 384 4.80 -12.94 -18.78
CA ARG A 384 5.59 -12.64 -19.98
C ARG A 384 5.12 -13.39 -21.24
N ASP A 385 4.64 -14.64 -21.06
CA ASP A 385 4.14 -15.51 -22.11
C ASP A 385 2.59 -15.58 -22.10
N ALA A 386 1.91 -14.57 -21.51
CA ALA A 386 0.46 -14.48 -21.48
C ALA A 386 -0.08 -14.28 -22.90
N LYS A 387 -1.31 -14.75 -23.14
CA LYS A 387 -1.98 -14.54 -24.43
C LYS A 387 -2.11 -13.03 -24.67
N THR A 388 -1.99 -12.63 -25.94
CA THR A 388 -2.25 -11.26 -26.38
C THR A 388 -3.53 -11.19 -27.18
N VAL A 389 -4.19 -10.03 -27.13
CA VAL A 389 -5.30 -9.64 -27.99
C VAL A 389 -4.84 -8.46 -28.82
N VAL A 390 -5.12 -8.51 -30.11
CA VAL A 390 -4.85 -7.41 -31.04
C VAL A 390 -6.10 -6.52 -31.07
N GLY A 391 -5.95 -5.26 -30.72
CA GLY A 391 -7.00 -4.25 -30.80
C GLY A 391 -7.34 -3.88 -32.25
N ASP A 392 -8.44 -3.14 -32.42
CA ASP A 392 -8.87 -2.65 -33.75
C ASP A 392 -7.83 -1.71 -34.41
N ASP A 393 -6.97 -1.12 -33.61
CA ASP A 393 -5.85 -0.26 -34.01
C ASP A 393 -4.56 -1.02 -34.35
N GLY A 394 -4.59 -2.36 -34.25
CA GLY A 394 -3.44 -3.23 -34.48
C GLY A 394 -2.44 -3.32 -33.33
N THR A 395 -2.74 -2.72 -32.18
CA THR A 395 -1.91 -2.82 -30.96
C THR A 395 -2.15 -4.13 -30.23
N GLU A 396 -1.08 -4.69 -29.66
CA GLU A 396 -1.16 -5.92 -28.86
C GLU A 396 -1.22 -5.59 -27.37
N SER A 397 -2.23 -6.15 -26.67
CA SER A 397 -2.34 -6.08 -25.22
C SER A 397 -2.32 -7.48 -24.64
N PHE A 398 -1.59 -7.69 -23.53
CA PHE A 398 -1.57 -8.98 -22.84
C PHE A 398 -2.86 -9.19 -22.03
N ILE A 399 -3.27 -10.44 -21.88
CA ILE A 399 -4.40 -10.82 -21.02
C ILE A 399 -3.85 -11.44 -19.73
N PRO A 400 -4.01 -10.79 -18.56
CA PRO A 400 -3.62 -11.40 -17.30
C PRO A 400 -4.37 -12.72 -17.08
N ASN A 401 -3.63 -13.73 -16.64
CA ASN A 401 -4.18 -15.06 -16.41
C ASN A 401 -4.01 -15.50 -14.94
N GLU A 402 -4.62 -16.62 -14.60
CA GLU A 402 -4.65 -17.19 -13.24
C GLU A 402 -3.29 -17.56 -12.67
N ASN A 403 -2.24 -17.66 -13.49
CA ASN A 403 -0.91 -18.06 -13.01
C ASN A 403 -0.32 -17.07 -11.99
N ILE A 404 -0.81 -15.82 -11.94
CA ILE A 404 -0.45 -14.87 -10.89
C ILE A 404 -0.85 -15.41 -9.50
N PHE A 405 -1.99 -16.10 -9.38
CA PHE A 405 -2.42 -16.70 -8.12
C PHE A 405 -1.65 -17.98 -7.78
N LEU A 406 -1.24 -18.75 -8.79
CA LEU A 406 -0.35 -19.90 -8.58
C LEU A 406 1.01 -19.46 -8.05
N ALA A 407 1.60 -18.43 -8.64
CA ALA A 407 2.87 -17.87 -8.17
C ALA A 407 2.74 -17.28 -6.75
N ALA A 408 1.64 -16.57 -6.47
CA ALA A 408 1.33 -16.04 -5.15
C ALA A 408 1.14 -17.17 -4.12
N LEU A 409 0.49 -18.28 -4.51
CA LEU A 409 0.34 -19.49 -3.67
C LEU A 409 1.71 -20.10 -3.34
N ILE A 410 2.59 -20.26 -4.33
CA ILE A 410 3.94 -20.78 -4.11
C ILE A 410 4.70 -19.90 -3.10
N ALA A 411 4.65 -18.57 -3.26
CA ALA A 411 5.26 -17.65 -2.31
C ALA A 411 4.64 -17.77 -0.89
N ALA A 412 3.31 -17.94 -0.80
CA ALA A 412 2.62 -18.16 0.47
C ALA A 412 3.00 -19.50 1.12
N LEU A 413 3.23 -20.55 0.34
CA LEU A 413 3.72 -21.84 0.85
C LEU A 413 5.16 -21.74 1.36
N VAL A 414 6.04 -20.98 0.67
CA VAL A 414 7.40 -20.68 1.17
C VAL A 414 7.32 -19.94 2.50
N LEU A 415 6.42 -18.96 2.63
CA LEU A 415 6.14 -18.32 3.91
C LEU A 415 5.67 -19.32 4.95
N GLY A 416 4.79 -20.25 4.61
CA GLY A 416 4.28 -21.31 5.51
C GLY A 416 5.41 -22.17 6.09
N LEU A 417 6.36 -22.60 5.24
CA LEU A 417 7.55 -23.30 5.66
C LEU A 417 8.44 -22.45 6.58
N PHE A 418 8.64 -21.18 6.23
CA PHE A 418 9.40 -20.26 7.06
C PHE A 418 8.73 -20.01 8.42
N LEU A 419 7.40 -19.87 8.46
CA LEU A 419 6.65 -19.72 9.71
C LEU A 419 6.73 -20.99 10.60
N ALA A 420 6.73 -22.18 10.02
CA ALA A 420 6.91 -23.41 10.77
C ALA A 420 8.27 -23.42 11.49
N LEU A 421 9.35 -23.02 10.79
CA LEU A 421 10.68 -22.87 11.38
C LEU A 421 10.69 -21.77 12.46
N LEU A 422 10.12 -20.61 12.19
CA LEU A 422 10.05 -19.50 13.12
C LEU A 422 9.32 -19.88 14.42
N LEU A 423 8.18 -20.54 14.31
CA LEU A 423 7.41 -21.01 15.46
C LEU A 423 8.16 -22.06 16.30
N HIS A 424 8.96 -22.91 15.65
CA HIS A 424 9.83 -23.84 16.34
C HIS A 424 10.93 -23.11 17.15
N ILE A 425 11.55 -22.08 16.57
CA ILE A 425 12.54 -21.24 17.26
C ILE A 425 11.91 -20.51 18.46
N MET A 426 10.73 -19.92 18.28
CA MET A 426 10.02 -19.23 19.35
C MET A 426 9.71 -20.17 20.51
N LYS A 427 9.20 -21.39 20.23
CA LYS A 427 8.91 -22.39 21.25
C LYS A 427 10.14 -22.79 22.07
N ASN A 428 11.28 -22.99 21.39
CA ASN A 428 12.51 -23.40 22.05
C ASN A 428 13.09 -22.29 22.93
N LYS A 429 12.90 -21.01 22.57
CA LYS A 429 13.29 -19.87 23.39
C LYS A 429 12.50 -19.80 24.68
N THR A 430 11.17 -19.89 24.58
CA THR A 430 10.27 -19.88 25.77
C THR A 430 10.55 -21.05 26.70
N ALA A 431 10.84 -22.24 26.15
CA ALA A 431 11.20 -23.41 26.98
C ALA A 431 12.54 -23.23 27.72
N LYS A 432 13.52 -22.55 27.12
CA LYS A 432 14.79 -22.25 27.77
C LYS A 432 14.64 -21.20 28.89
N GLU A 433 13.84 -20.16 28.65
CA GLU A 433 13.55 -19.14 29.66
C GLU A 433 12.85 -19.74 30.88
N ALA A 434 11.85 -20.60 30.67
CA ALA A 434 11.14 -21.33 31.73
C ALA A 434 12.01 -22.37 32.47
N SER A 435 13.14 -22.78 31.93
CA SER A 435 14.07 -23.72 32.60
C SER A 435 15.16 -23.01 33.41
N HIS A 436 15.24 -21.68 33.32
CA HIS A 436 16.20 -20.85 34.06
C HIS A 436 15.52 -20.03 35.20
N GLU A 437 14.19 -20.04 35.30
CA GLU A 437 13.40 -19.62 36.46
C GLU A 437 13.14 -20.81 37.40
#